data_b8fac2ce874b3334f19f86a449c9fcc6
#
_entry.id   b8fac2ce874b3334f19f86a449c9fcc6
#
_cell.length_a   1.000
_cell.length_b   1.000
_cell.length_c   1.000
_cell.angle_alpha   90.00
_cell.angle_beta   90.00
_cell.angle_gamma   90.00
#
_symmetry.space_group_name_H-M   'P 1'
#
loop_
_entity.id
_entity.type
_entity.pdbx_description
1 polymer ?
#
loop_
_entity_poly.entity_id
_entity_poly.type
_entity_poly.pdbx_seq_one_letter_code
_entity_poly.pdbx_strand_id
1 'polypeptide(L)'
;MKQIAIFQSDLRVGGIQKALINILREIDYTRCRVDLYLYDEGSFFDMPVYDNLHVIHLKPVFASLDRFLYFDLLCRLVKDVTGGKAYDVAVDFNSYQNECAVGAIRANARKKVMWIHNDMEIKLKNEPKYRVLWHFFKGKLPRYDAFAAVSPGIIDGFRRVSGIYDRKITAIPNHIDTAEIFRKKDA
;
A
#
# COMPACT_ATOMS: atom_id res chain seq x y z
N MET A 1 14.53 7.30 15.82
CA MET A 1 13.20 7.51 15.23
C MET A 1 13.14 6.72 13.93
N LYS A 2 12.10 5.91 13.73
CA LYS A 2 11.94 5.08 12.52
C LYS A 2 11.51 5.94 11.32
N GLN A 3 12.10 5.68 10.16
CA GLN A 3 11.76 6.35 8.91
C GLN A 3 10.89 5.43 8.07
N ILE A 4 9.66 5.83 7.75
CA ILE A 4 8.69 5.03 7.02
C ILE A 4 8.26 5.76 5.76
N ALA A 5 8.37 5.10 4.61
CA ALA A 5 7.77 5.56 3.36
C ALA A 5 6.48 4.76 3.10
N ILE A 6 5.38 5.44 2.81
CA ILE A 6 4.11 4.79 2.43
C ILE A 6 3.74 5.28 1.02
N PHE A 7 3.43 4.34 0.13
CA PHE A 7 3.03 4.62 -1.24
C PHE A 7 1.56 4.27 -1.44
N GLN A 8 0.78 5.26 -1.85
CA GLN A 8 -0.66 5.15 -2.13
C GLN A 8 -0.98 5.89 -3.42
N SER A 9 -1.98 5.43 -4.19
CA SER A 9 -2.35 6.09 -5.44
C SER A 9 -3.00 7.45 -5.19
N ASP A 10 -4.02 7.47 -4.37
CA ASP A 10 -4.88 8.63 -4.10
C ASP A 10 -5.53 8.51 -2.71
N LEU A 11 -6.23 9.56 -2.30
CA LEU A 11 -7.05 9.60 -1.08
C LEU A 11 -8.53 9.87 -1.38
N ARG A 12 -9.00 9.49 -2.57
CA ARG A 12 -10.41 9.59 -2.97
C ARG A 12 -11.29 8.64 -2.13
N VAL A 13 -12.58 8.64 -2.37
CA VAL A 13 -13.53 7.79 -1.63
C VAL A 13 -13.20 6.31 -1.83
N GLY A 14 -12.89 5.60 -0.73
CA GLY A 14 -12.61 4.17 -0.77
C GLY A 14 -12.20 3.60 0.58
N GLY A 15 -12.39 2.28 0.74
CA GLY A 15 -12.07 1.59 1.99
C GLY A 15 -10.56 1.54 2.29
N ILE A 16 -9.71 1.41 1.27
CA ILE A 16 -8.25 1.42 1.42
C ILE A 16 -7.78 2.79 1.88
N GLN A 17 -8.30 3.85 1.27
CA GLN A 17 -8.00 5.24 1.60
C GLN A 17 -8.42 5.58 3.02
N LYS A 18 -9.65 5.20 3.42
CA LYS A 18 -10.11 5.39 4.80
C LYS A 18 -9.25 4.63 5.81
N ALA A 19 -8.89 3.39 5.49
CA ALA A 19 -7.98 2.59 6.32
C ALA A 19 -6.62 3.27 6.51
N LEU A 20 -6.05 3.84 5.45
CA LEU A 20 -4.80 4.59 5.53
C LEU A 20 -4.93 5.81 6.45
N ILE A 21 -5.96 6.63 6.25
CA ILE A 21 -6.19 7.82 7.09
C ILE A 21 -6.32 7.43 8.57
N ASN A 22 -7.06 6.36 8.87
CA ASN A 22 -7.20 5.89 10.25
C ASN A 22 -5.85 5.43 10.83
N ILE A 23 -5.05 4.69 10.05
CA ILE A 23 -3.70 4.28 10.48
C ILE A 23 -2.81 5.50 10.72
N LEU A 24 -2.83 6.50 9.82
CA LEU A 24 -2.03 7.72 9.99
C LEU A 24 -2.40 8.51 11.24
N ARG A 25 -3.65 8.42 11.71
CA ARG A 25 -4.08 9.05 12.97
C ARG A 25 -3.55 8.33 14.22
N GLU A 26 -3.27 7.03 14.12
CA GLU A 26 -2.86 6.16 15.23
C GLU A 26 -1.35 5.98 15.35
N ILE A 27 -0.57 6.40 14.37
CA ILE A 27 0.89 6.29 14.43
C ILE A 27 1.46 7.17 15.56
N ASP A 28 2.34 6.59 16.35
CA ASP A 28 3.12 7.33 17.33
C ASP A 28 4.26 8.12 16.66
N TYR A 29 3.99 9.36 16.32
CA TYR A 29 4.94 10.26 15.65
C TYR A 29 6.10 10.73 16.55
N THR A 30 6.11 10.40 17.83
CA THR A 30 7.30 10.59 18.68
C THR A 30 8.39 9.56 18.38
N ARG A 31 8.00 8.41 17.84
CA ARG A 31 8.86 7.27 17.50
C ARG A 31 9.11 7.08 16.02
N CYS A 32 8.21 7.61 15.18
CA CYS A 32 8.23 7.43 13.73
C CYS A 32 8.12 8.76 12.99
N ARG A 33 8.79 8.84 11.85
CA ARG A 33 8.56 9.83 10.81
C ARG A 33 7.99 9.12 9.59
N VAL A 34 6.94 9.65 9.01
CA VAL A 34 6.24 9.08 7.86
C VAL A 34 6.31 10.05 6.68
N ASP A 35 6.80 9.58 5.56
CA ASP A 35 6.65 10.23 4.27
C ASP A 35 5.59 9.47 3.47
N LEU A 36 4.45 10.10 3.23
CA LEU A 36 3.35 9.56 2.43
C LEU A 36 3.48 10.07 1.00
N TYR A 37 3.72 9.16 0.07
CA TYR A 37 3.82 9.41 -1.36
C TYR A 37 2.48 9.13 -2.04
N LEU A 38 1.92 10.15 -2.71
CA LEU A 38 0.66 10.09 -3.44
C LEU A 38 0.88 10.38 -4.92
N TYR A 39 0.25 9.59 -5.80
CA TYR A 39 0.32 9.78 -7.25
C TYR A 39 -0.84 10.60 -7.83
N ASP A 40 -1.82 10.97 -7.01
CA ASP A 40 -2.94 11.85 -7.38
C ASP A 40 -3.18 12.85 -6.23
N GLU A 41 -3.54 14.08 -6.58
CA GLU A 41 -3.79 15.16 -5.62
C GLU A 41 -5.20 15.09 -5.00
N GLY A 42 -6.08 14.23 -5.54
CA GLY A 42 -7.45 14.10 -5.06
C GLY A 42 -7.51 13.51 -3.66
N SER A 43 -8.08 14.26 -2.71
CA SER A 43 -8.41 13.80 -1.37
C SER A 43 -9.88 14.03 -1.07
N PHE A 44 -10.54 13.01 -0.52
CA PHE A 44 -11.89 13.09 0.04
C PHE A 44 -11.86 13.19 1.58
N PHE A 45 -10.83 12.64 2.19
CA PHE A 45 -10.69 12.59 3.64
C PHE A 45 -9.79 13.72 4.14
N ASP A 46 -10.12 14.26 5.32
CA ASP A 46 -9.27 15.20 6.01
C ASP A 46 -7.97 14.53 6.47
N MET A 47 -6.86 15.03 5.95
CA MET A 47 -5.54 14.55 6.33
C MET A 47 -5.21 14.97 7.76
N PRO A 48 -4.71 14.04 8.59
CA PRO A 48 -4.14 14.44 9.88
C PRO A 48 -2.87 15.28 9.65
N VAL A 49 -2.65 16.24 10.54
CA VAL A 49 -1.49 17.13 10.49
C VAL A 49 -0.60 16.84 11.71
N TYR A 50 0.62 16.36 11.45
CA TYR A 50 1.63 16.09 12.46
C TYR A 50 3.01 16.53 11.94
N ASP A 51 3.88 17.01 12.82
CA ASP A 51 5.23 17.49 12.45
C ASP A 51 6.07 16.43 11.75
N ASN A 52 5.87 15.16 12.07
CA ASN A 52 6.60 14.02 11.51
C ASN A 52 5.79 13.25 10.44
N LEU A 53 4.72 13.84 9.89
CA LEU A 53 3.98 13.34 8.73
C LEU A 53 4.17 14.29 7.54
N HIS A 54 4.81 13.83 6.49
CA HIS A 54 5.02 14.61 5.26
C HIS A 54 4.27 13.97 4.11
N VAL A 55 3.41 14.75 3.46
CA VAL A 55 2.70 14.32 2.24
C VAL A 55 3.47 14.85 1.04
N ILE A 56 3.82 13.94 0.13
CA ILE A 56 4.64 14.21 -1.06
C ILE A 56 3.85 13.75 -2.28
N HIS A 57 3.49 14.69 -3.14
CA HIS A 57 2.80 14.39 -4.38
C HIS A 57 3.79 14.04 -5.48
N LEU A 58 3.59 12.90 -6.12
CA LEU A 58 4.37 12.41 -7.25
C LEU A 58 3.54 12.56 -8.53
N LYS A 59 4.23 12.84 -9.64
CA LYS A 59 3.58 12.77 -10.96
C LYS A 59 3.43 11.28 -11.35
N PRO A 60 2.26 10.84 -11.83
CA PRO A 60 2.11 9.51 -12.40
C PRO A 60 3.11 9.30 -13.53
N VAL A 61 3.85 8.20 -13.49
CA VAL A 61 4.82 7.86 -14.53
C VAL A 61 4.15 7.13 -15.67
N PHE A 62 3.10 6.37 -15.35
CA PHE A 62 2.36 5.56 -16.32
C PHE A 62 0.87 5.91 -16.27
N ALA A 63 0.30 6.18 -17.44
CA ALA A 63 -1.14 6.17 -17.59
C ALA A 63 -1.63 4.71 -17.41
N SER A 64 -2.91 4.50 -17.18
CA SER A 64 -3.59 3.22 -16.86
C SER A 64 -3.14 1.91 -17.53
N LEU A 65 -2.16 1.96 -18.42
CA LEU A 65 -1.56 0.80 -19.11
C LEU A 65 -0.51 0.05 -18.28
N ASP A 66 -0.03 0.62 -17.17
CA ASP A 66 0.99 0.03 -16.30
C ASP A 66 0.60 -1.36 -15.79
N ARG A 67 -0.69 -1.57 -15.54
CA ARG A 67 -1.25 -2.84 -15.04
C ARG A 67 -1.06 -4.03 -15.97
N PHE A 68 -0.80 -3.78 -17.26
CA PHE A 68 -0.55 -4.80 -18.27
C PHE A 68 0.95 -4.97 -18.59
N LEU A 69 1.82 -4.20 -17.94
CA LEU A 69 3.25 -4.34 -18.12
C LEU A 69 3.84 -5.30 -17.10
N TYR A 70 4.81 -6.09 -17.53
CA TYR A 70 5.57 -6.92 -16.62
C TYR A 70 6.32 -6.05 -15.62
N PHE A 71 6.23 -6.41 -14.37
CA PHE A 71 6.75 -5.61 -13.27
C PHE A 71 8.26 -5.34 -13.37
N ASP A 72 9.03 -6.29 -13.90
CA ASP A 72 10.47 -6.12 -14.11
C ASP A 72 10.80 -5.01 -15.10
N LEU A 73 9.99 -4.85 -16.14
CA LEU A 73 10.14 -3.76 -17.09
C LEU A 73 9.85 -2.41 -16.42
N LEU A 74 8.77 -2.33 -15.64
CA LEU A 74 8.44 -1.12 -14.88
C LEU A 74 9.58 -0.74 -13.95
N CYS A 75 10.15 -1.68 -13.20
CA CYS A 75 11.28 -1.42 -12.30
C CYS A 75 12.54 -0.93 -13.02
N ARG A 76 12.74 -1.28 -14.29
CA ARG A 76 13.87 -0.77 -15.10
C ARG A 76 13.64 0.65 -15.59
N LEU A 77 12.40 1.01 -15.88
CA LEU A 77 12.04 2.31 -16.44
C LEU A 77 11.91 3.38 -15.37
N VAL A 78 11.50 3.02 -14.15
CA VAL A 78 11.28 3.98 -13.06
C VAL A 78 12.50 4.04 -12.15
N LYS A 79 13.01 5.24 -11.95
CA LYS A 79 14.06 5.52 -10.94
C LYS A 79 13.46 5.58 -9.53
N ASP A 80 14.32 5.60 -8.52
CA ASP A 80 13.91 5.88 -7.15
C ASP A 80 13.23 7.26 -7.07
N VAL A 81 11.96 7.26 -6.67
CA VAL A 81 11.13 8.49 -6.55
C VAL A 81 11.31 9.18 -5.20
N THR A 82 12.07 8.58 -4.28
CA THR A 82 12.32 9.12 -2.93
C THR A 82 13.53 10.05 -2.88
N GLY A 83 14.21 10.24 -4.01
CA GLY A 83 15.42 11.06 -4.08
C GLY A 83 16.61 10.47 -3.30
N GLY A 84 16.65 9.14 -3.12
CA GLY A 84 17.73 8.45 -2.39
C GLY A 84 17.60 8.51 -0.87
N LYS A 85 16.51 9.06 -0.34
CA LYS A 85 16.25 9.12 1.11
C LYS A 85 16.20 7.71 1.70
N ALA A 86 16.87 7.49 2.82
CA ALA A 86 16.92 6.18 3.47
C ALA A 86 15.72 5.97 4.40
N TYR A 87 15.12 4.77 4.33
CA TYR A 87 13.99 4.36 5.16
C TYR A 87 14.27 3.05 5.89
N ASP A 88 13.66 2.87 7.06
CA ASP A 88 13.61 1.57 7.72
C ASP A 88 12.62 0.64 7.01
N VAL A 89 11.47 1.20 6.58
CA VAL A 89 10.41 0.46 5.89
C VAL A 89 9.84 1.28 4.74
N ALA A 90 9.64 0.65 3.59
CA ALA A 90 8.83 1.16 2.50
C ALA A 90 7.60 0.26 2.31
N VAL A 91 6.42 0.87 2.29
CA VAL A 91 5.13 0.19 2.27
C VAL A 91 4.40 0.48 0.97
N ASP A 92 4.12 -0.56 0.18
CA ASP A 92 3.11 -0.52 -0.88
C ASP A 92 1.74 -0.71 -0.24
N PHE A 93 1.04 0.40 0.01
CA PHE A 93 -0.25 0.36 0.72
C PHE A 93 -1.42 0.09 -0.24
N ASN A 94 -1.30 0.45 -1.50
CA ASN A 94 -2.39 0.21 -2.47
C ASN A 94 -2.46 -1.24 -2.96
N SER A 95 -1.35 -1.94 -3.06
CA SER A 95 -1.19 -3.32 -3.56
C SER A 95 -1.66 -3.60 -4.99
N TYR A 96 -2.62 -2.83 -5.54
CA TYR A 96 -3.20 -3.04 -6.88
C TYR A 96 -2.64 -2.10 -7.95
N GLN A 97 -1.88 -1.10 -7.56
CA GLN A 97 -1.26 -0.13 -8.46
C GLN A 97 0.22 -0.45 -8.59
N ASN A 98 0.68 -0.65 -9.82
CA ASN A 98 2.09 -0.94 -10.07
C ASN A 98 2.99 0.24 -9.74
N GLU A 99 2.52 1.47 -9.88
CA GLU A 99 3.26 2.67 -9.50
C GLU A 99 3.61 2.68 -8.00
N CYS A 100 2.63 2.38 -7.12
CA CYS A 100 2.87 2.26 -5.68
C CYS A 100 3.87 1.15 -5.37
N ALA A 101 3.73 0.00 -6.05
CA ALA A 101 4.64 -1.13 -5.90
C ALA A 101 6.06 -0.78 -6.34
N VAL A 102 6.23 -0.13 -7.50
CA VAL A 102 7.55 0.30 -8.00
C VAL A 102 8.16 1.33 -7.03
N GLY A 103 7.37 2.30 -6.58
CA GLY A 103 7.80 3.28 -5.58
C GLY A 103 8.37 2.61 -4.34
N ALA A 104 7.61 1.71 -3.73
CA ALA A 104 8.02 0.99 -2.51
C ALA A 104 9.25 0.09 -2.74
N ILE A 105 9.31 -0.63 -3.87
CA ILE A 105 10.40 -1.57 -4.16
C ILE A 105 11.69 -0.83 -4.55
N ARG A 106 11.58 0.32 -5.23
CA ARG A 106 12.74 1.11 -5.65
C ARG A 106 13.26 2.05 -4.55
N ALA A 107 12.46 2.35 -3.54
CA ALA A 107 12.89 3.15 -2.40
C ALA A 107 14.11 2.51 -1.70
N ASN A 108 15.03 3.37 -1.25
CA ASN A 108 16.16 2.95 -0.44
C ASN A 108 15.69 2.60 0.98
N ALA A 109 15.15 1.40 1.16
CA ALA A 109 14.57 0.93 2.41
C ALA A 109 15.15 -0.42 2.84
N ARG A 110 15.32 -0.59 4.16
CA ARG A 110 15.81 -1.85 4.77
C ARG A 110 14.81 -2.99 4.61
N LYS A 111 13.51 -2.66 4.64
CA LYS A 111 12.40 -3.61 4.48
C LYS A 111 11.38 -3.05 3.52
N LYS A 112 10.86 -3.92 2.65
CA LYS A 112 9.82 -3.62 1.69
C LYS A 112 8.61 -4.46 2.01
N VAL A 113 7.48 -3.82 2.23
CA VAL A 113 6.24 -4.47 2.71
C VAL A 113 5.10 -4.16 1.75
N MET A 114 4.31 -5.16 1.41
CA MET A 114 3.05 -4.97 0.70
C MET A 114 1.88 -5.16 1.65
N TRP A 115 0.88 -4.27 1.58
CA TRP A 115 -0.33 -4.36 2.38
C TRP A 115 -1.46 -5.02 1.58
N ILE A 116 -1.98 -6.14 2.08
CA ILE A 116 -3.01 -6.95 1.43
C ILE A 116 -4.37 -6.55 2.00
N HIS A 117 -5.24 -5.96 1.17
CA HIS A 117 -6.53 -5.43 1.59
C HIS A 117 -7.73 -6.33 1.26
N ASN A 118 -7.55 -7.31 0.38
CA ASN A 118 -8.66 -8.16 -0.09
C ASN A 118 -8.30 -9.63 -0.01
N ASP A 119 -9.33 -10.46 0.09
CA ASP A 119 -9.20 -11.89 -0.15
C ASP A 119 -8.95 -12.13 -1.65
N MET A 120 -7.67 -12.36 -1.99
CA MET A 120 -7.26 -12.57 -3.38
C MET A 120 -7.79 -13.87 -3.95
N GLU A 121 -7.96 -14.92 -3.15
CA GLU A 121 -8.51 -16.18 -3.60
C GLU A 121 -9.97 -16.02 -4.06
N ILE A 122 -10.79 -15.38 -3.23
CA ILE A 122 -12.19 -15.07 -3.56
C ILE A 122 -12.26 -14.13 -4.76
N LYS A 123 -11.42 -13.12 -4.80
CA LYS A 123 -11.38 -12.14 -5.89
C LYS A 123 -11.03 -12.78 -7.24
N LEU A 124 -10.03 -13.64 -7.27
CA LEU A 124 -9.64 -14.38 -8.48
C LEU A 124 -10.70 -15.40 -8.91
N LYS A 125 -11.45 -15.98 -7.96
CA LYS A 125 -12.55 -16.90 -8.26
C LYS A 125 -13.73 -16.18 -8.91
N ASN A 126 -14.11 -15.02 -8.38
CA ASN A 126 -15.35 -14.35 -8.73
C ASN A 126 -15.20 -13.30 -9.86
N GLU A 127 -14.00 -12.78 -10.09
CA GLU A 127 -13.77 -11.69 -11.03
C GLU A 127 -12.75 -12.10 -12.12
N PRO A 128 -13.21 -12.58 -13.30
CA PRO A 128 -12.33 -13.08 -14.36
C PRO A 128 -11.25 -12.10 -14.83
N LYS A 129 -11.55 -10.79 -14.84
CA LYS A 129 -10.56 -9.76 -15.18
C LYS A 129 -9.34 -9.77 -14.26
N TYR A 130 -9.52 -10.09 -12.97
CA TYR A 130 -8.42 -10.16 -12.03
C TYR A 130 -7.55 -11.40 -12.23
N ARG A 131 -8.07 -12.49 -12.79
CA ARG A 131 -7.25 -13.66 -13.18
C ARG A 131 -6.22 -13.27 -14.24
N VAL A 132 -6.62 -12.46 -15.22
CA VAL A 132 -5.71 -11.96 -16.25
C VAL A 132 -4.69 -10.99 -15.63
N LEU A 133 -5.16 -10.01 -14.86
CA LEU A 133 -4.29 -9.03 -14.21
C LEU A 133 -3.32 -9.68 -13.22
N TRP A 134 -3.73 -10.75 -12.55
CA TRP A 134 -2.89 -11.50 -11.61
C TRP A 134 -1.62 -12.05 -12.26
N HIS A 135 -1.70 -12.44 -13.51
CA HIS A 135 -0.54 -12.92 -14.25
C HIS A 135 0.59 -11.87 -14.30
N PHE A 136 0.23 -10.61 -14.51
CA PHE A 136 1.18 -9.49 -14.51
C PHE A 136 1.55 -9.04 -13.11
N PHE A 137 0.58 -9.01 -12.23
CA PHE A 137 0.69 -8.51 -10.86
C PHE A 137 1.59 -9.37 -9.96
N LYS A 138 1.48 -10.71 -10.03
CA LYS A 138 2.20 -11.61 -9.13
C LYS A 138 3.73 -11.53 -9.25
N GLY A 139 4.26 -11.04 -10.36
CA GLY A 139 5.70 -10.89 -10.58
C GLY A 139 6.39 -9.94 -9.60
N LYS A 140 5.64 -9.03 -8.94
CA LYS A 140 6.18 -8.14 -7.91
C LYS A 140 6.34 -8.80 -6.53
N LEU A 141 5.56 -9.84 -6.24
CA LEU A 141 5.46 -10.43 -4.90
C LEU A 141 6.80 -10.91 -4.31
N PRO A 142 7.69 -11.58 -5.07
CA PRO A 142 8.98 -12.02 -4.55
C PRO A 142 9.91 -10.88 -4.12
N ARG A 143 9.60 -9.64 -4.50
CA ARG A 143 10.44 -8.46 -4.22
C ARG A 143 10.14 -7.82 -2.86
N TYR A 144 9.09 -8.28 -2.17
CA TYR A 144 8.78 -7.83 -0.82
C TYR A 144 9.41 -8.74 0.23
N ASP A 145 9.90 -8.15 1.31
CA ASP A 145 10.48 -8.87 2.46
C ASP A 145 9.41 -9.44 3.38
N ALA A 146 8.24 -8.79 3.44
CA ALA A 146 7.12 -9.19 4.28
C ALA A 146 5.80 -8.64 3.74
N PHE A 147 4.69 -9.12 4.32
CA PHE A 147 3.34 -8.69 3.98
C PHE A 147 2.56 -8.32 5.25
N ALA A 148 1.72 -7.29 5.14
CA ALA A 148 0.68 -7.00 6.11
C ALA A 148 -0.67 -7.40 5.51
N ALA A 149 -1.53 -8.05 6.28
CA ALA A 149 -2.86 -8.45 5.85
C ALA A 149 -3.91 -7.84 6.77
N VAL A 150 -4.99 -7.28 6.23
CA VAL A 150 -6.05 -6.64 7.03
C VAL A 150 -6.84 -7.61 7.90
N SER A 151 -6.69 -8.92 7.70
CA SER A 151 -7.36 -9.95 8.48
C SER A 151 -6.56 -11.25 8.46
N PRO A 152 -6.55 -12.05 9.55
CA PRO A 152 -5.95 -13.38 9.54
C PRO A 152 -6.59 -14.30 8.48
N GLY A 153 -7.90 -14.17 8.26
CA GLY A 153 -8.66 -15.04 7.35
C GLY A 153 -8.24 -14.98 5.88
N ILE A 154 -7.57 -13.91 5.45
CA ILE A 154 -7.13 -13.78 4.05
C ILE A 154 -5.71 -14.33 3.81
N ILE A 155 -4.97 -14.67 4.87
CA ILE A 155 -3.55 -15.05 4.77
C ILE A 155 -3.38 -16.35 4.00
N ASP A 156 -4.13 -17.38 4.36
CA ASP A 156 -3.99 -18.71 3.73
C ASP A 156 -4.47 -18.69 2.27
N GLY A 157 -5.55 -17.96 1.97
CA GLY A 157 -5.99 -17.74 0.60
C GLY A 157 -4.91 -17.01 -0.23
N PHE A 158 -4.30 -15.98 0.33
CA PHE A 158 -3.20 -15.26 -0.34
C PHE A 158 -2.00 -16.20 -0.60
N ARG A 159 -1.59 -17.01 0.37
CA ARG A 159 -0.50 -17.98 0.20
C ARG A 159 -0.78 -18.96 -0.93
N ARG A 160 -1.99 -19.53 -0.98
CA ARG A 160 -2.38 -20.48 -2.04
C ARG A 160 -2.27 -19.88 -3.44
N VAL A 161 -2.77 -18.65 -3.65
CA VAL A 161 -2.78 -18.03 -4.98
C VAL A 161 -1.45 -17.39 -5.36
N SER A 162 -0.65 -16.96 -4.40
CA SER A 162 0.64 -16.31 -4.63
C SER A 162 1.82 -17.28 -4.72
N GLY A 163 1.74 -18.42 -4.02
CA GLY A 163 2.85 -19.34 -3.81
C GLY A 163 3.90 -18.83 -2.80
N ILE A 164 3.60 -17.76 -2.06
CA ILE A 164 4.53 -17.15 -1.08
C ILE A 164 4.31 -17.80 0.29
N TYR A 165 5.19 -18.71 0.66
CA TYR A 165 5.15 -19.42 1.95
C TYR A 165 6.34 -19.07 2.84
N ASP A 166 7.44 -18.58 2.26
CA ASP A 166 8.71 -18.29 2.92
C ASP A 166 8.78 -16.88 3.52
N ARG A 167 7.79 -16.05 3.30
CA ARG A 167 7.74 -14.67 3.80
C ARG A 167 6.80 -14.54 5.00
N LYS A 168 7.16 -13.63 5.91
CA LYS A 168 6.31 -13.28 7.04
C LYS A 168 5.08 -12.53 6.55
N ILE A 169 3.90 -13.00 6.93
CA ILE A 169 2.63 -12.28 6.76
C ILE A 169 2.07 -12.01 8.15
N THR A 170 1.86 -10.74 8.49
CA THR A 170 1.32 -10.32 9.79
C THR A 170 -0.07 -9.75 9.59
N ALA A 171 -1.05 -10.23 10.35
CA ALA A 171 -2.36 -9.61 10.37
C ALA A 171 -2.29 -8.29 11.14
N ILE A 172 -2.69 -7.20 10.47
CA ILE A 172 -2.83 -5.86 11.02
C ILE A 172 -4.22 -5.38 10.64
N PRO A 173 -5.23 -5.59 11.50
CA PRO A 173 -6.60 -5.18 11.22
C PRO A 173 -6.69 -3.67 10.98
N ASN A 174 -7.60 -3.28 10.10
CA ASN A 174 -7.89 -1.86 9.91
C ASN A 174 -8.43 -1.26 11.20
N HIS A 175 -7.87 -0.14 11.60
CA HIS A 175 -8.42 0.64 12.70
C HIS A 175 -9.79 1.22 12.30
N ILE A 176 -10.76 1.12 13.20
CA ILE A 176 -12.10 1.69 13.04
C ILE A 176 -12.24 2.81 14.07
N ASP A 177 -12.37 4.05 13.60
CA ASP A 177 -12.65 5.19 14.46
C ASP A 177 -14.11 5.15 14.93
N THR A 178 -14.33 4.48 16.05
CA THR A 178 -15.67 4.33 16.65
C THR A 178 -16.23 5.67 17.13
N ALA A 179 -15.39 6.59 17.58
CA ALA A 179 -15.82 7.92 18.02
C ALA A 179 -16.38 8.74 16.83
N GLU A 180 -15.75 8.66 15.65
CA GLU A 180 -16.27 9.28 14.44
C GLU A 180 -17.63 8.69 14.03
N ILE A 181 -17.79 7.37 14.16
CA ILE A 181 -19.06 6.69 13.84
C ILE A 181 -20.19 7.16 14.75
N PHE A 182 -19.96 7.20 16.07
CA PHE A 182 -20.96 7.64 17.03
C PHE A 182 -21.32 9.11 16.83
N ARG A 183 -20.34 9.99 16.63
CA ARG A 183 -20.59 11.40 16.33
C ARG A 183 -21.45 11.61 15.08
N LYS A 184 -21.24 10.83 14.03
CA LYS A 184 -22.03 10.90 12.79
C LYS A 184 -23.42 10.29 12.90
N LYS A 185 -23.65 9.39 13.86
CA LYS A 185 -24.97 8.82 14.14
C LYS A 185 -25.89 9.84 14.79
N ASP A 186 -25.33 10.74 15.61
CA ASP A 186 -26.08 11.71 16.42
C ASP A 186 -26.20 13.10 15.72
N ALA A 187 -25.67 13.22 14.48
CA ALA A 187 -25.78 14.42 13.64
C ALA A 187 -26.88 14.29 12.59
#